data_bb79ce386faa31d111a2f20bdeb13e1e
#
_entry.id   bb79ce386faa31d111a2f20bdeb13e1e
#
_cell.length_a   1.000
_cell.length_b   1.000
_cell.length_c   1.000
_cell.angle_alpha   90.00
_cell.angle_beta   90.00
_cell.angle_gamma   90.00
#
_symmetry.space_group_name_H-M   'P 1'
#
loop_
_entity.id
_entity.type
_entity.pdbx_description
1 polymer ?
#
loop_
_entity_poly.entity_id
_entity_poly.type
_entity_poly.pdbx_seq_one_letter_code
_entity_poly.pdbx_strand_id
1 'polypeptide(L)'
;MRVIFMGTPDFAVGTLEEIIKAGHEVVLVVSQPDKAVGRSKALKYTPVKECAVAHGIEVYQPAKIRAEESVEYLRQYNADIIIVEAFGQIIPKAILDMPRFGCVNVHASLLPKYRGAAPIQWAVLNGDQVTGVTTMRMDEGLDTGDMIMKQEVIVDEDETGGSLFDKLSETGAKLCVKTMEAIENGTAVYTPQDDALATHTGKIQKEMGSIDWSKDAEVIERLVRGLNPWPSAYTRIDDKNLKIWRAKVISHEVKAAPGCILKVTKDELEVQTGNGVLALLEVQLEGKKRMTTDALLRGYQVTEGSFLKRC
;
A
#
# COMPACT_ATOMS: atom_id res chain seq x y z
N MET A 1 -4.66 4.79 28.07
CA MET A 1 -5.95 5.23 27.46
C MET A 1 -6.82 4.02 27.08
N ARG A 2 -8.16 4.24 27.06
CA ARG A 2 -9.14 3.32 26.44
C ARG A 2 -9.23 3.62 24.95
N VAL A 3 -8.99 2.61 24.11
CA VAL A 3 -8.82 2.78 22.67
C VAL A 3 -9.85 1.95 21.90
N ILE A 4 -10.54 2.56 20.93
CA ILE A 4 -11.14 1.83 19.82
C ILE A 4 -10.17 1.85 18.67
N PHE A 5 -9.85 0.68 18.12
CA PHE A 5 -9.00 0.55 16.95
C PHE A 5 -9.83 0.22 15.70
N MET A 6 -9.66 0.98 14.63
CA MET A 6 -10.35 0.77 13.36
C MET A 6 -9.35 0.46 12.25
N GLY A 7 -9.34 -0.78 11.78
CA GLY A 7 -8.41 -1.24 10.75
C GLY A 7 -8.90 -2.50 10.05
N THR A 8 -8.32 -2.82 8.89
CA THR A 8 -8.77 -3.98 8.13
C THR A 8 -7.62 -4.85 7.62
N PRO A 9 -6.66 -4.34 6.80
CA PRO A 9 -5.61 -5.17 6.20
C PRO A 9 -4.46 -5.44 7.19
N ASP A 10 -3.55 -6.26 6.76
CA ASP A 10 -2.29 -6.60 7.43
C ASP A 10 -1.45 -5.36 7.79
N PHE A 11 -1.51 -4.31 6.99
CA PHE A 11 -0.85 -3.02 7.28
C PHE A 11 -1.15 -2.50 8.70
N ALA A 12 -2.38 -2.65 9.15
CA ALA A 12 -2.85 -2.12 10.43
C ALA A 12 -2.62 -3.08 11.63
N VAL A 13 -2.17 -4.31 11.38
CA VAL A 13 -1.96 -5.30 12.45
C VAL A 13 -0.84 -4.87 13.39
N GLY A 14 0.30 -4.44 12.84
CA GLY A 14 1.45 -4.00 13.63
C GLY A 14 1.11 -2.85 14.57
N THR A 15 0.29 -1.89 14.12
CA THR A 15 -0.17 -0.77 14.96
C THR A 15 -1.07 -1.24 16.11
N LEU A 16 -2.00 -2.16 15.85
CA LEU A 16 -2.82 -2.75 16.90
C LEU A 16 -1.96 -3.46 17.97
N GLU A 17 -0.99 -4.26 17.52
CA GLU A 17 -0.08 -4.98 18.43
C GLU A 17 0.78 -4.04 19.28
N GLU A 18 1.34 -2.97 18.68
CA GLU A 18 2.15 -2.01 19.43
C GLU A 18 1.31 -1.20 20.43
N ILE A 19 0.05 -0.87 20.11
CA ILE A 19 -0.88 -0.23 21.07
C ILE A 19 -1.13 -1.13 22.28
N ILE A 20 -1.39 -2.43 22.04
CA ILE A 20 -1.61 -3.42 23.12
C ILE A 20 -0.34 -3.57 23.97
N LYS A 21 0.82 -3.71 23.32
CA LYS A 21 2.12 -3.86 23.97
C LYS A 21 2.52 -2.64 24.79
N ALA A 22 2.12 -1.44 24.36
CA ALA A 22 2.32 -0.20 25.11
C ALA A 22 1.42 -0.10 26.37
N GLY A 23 0.54 -1.08 26.61
CA GLY A 23 -0.29 -1.14 27.81
C GLY A 23 -1.59 -0.32 27.70
N HIS A 24 -1.99 0.10 26.52
CA HIS A 24 -3.29 0.72 26.32
C HIS A 24 -4.41 -0.33 26.33
N GLU A 25 -5.57 0.03 26.84
CA GLU A 25 -6.74 -0.84 26.87
C GLU A 25 -7.50 -0.74 25.54
N VAL A 26 -7.27 -1.69 24.63
CA VAL A 26 -8.07 -1.77 23.41
C VAL A 26 -9.42 -2.42 23.73
N VAL A 27 -10.45 -1.57 23.84
CA VAL A 27 -11.80 -1.99 24.29
C VAL A 27 -12.65 -2.54 23.15
N LEU A 28 -12.33 -2.18 21.91
CA LEU A 28 -13.02 -2.64 20.71
C LEU A 28 -12.12 -2.53 19.50
N VAL A 29 -12.18 -3.53 18.63
CA VAL A 29 -11.62 -3.47 17.27
C VAL A 29 -12.77 -3.38 16.27
N VAL A 30 -12.67 -2.46 15.33
CA VAL A 30 -13.64 -2.29 14.24
C VAL A 30 -12.96 -2.63 12.92
N SER A 31 -13.52 -3.56 12.17
CA SER A 31 -12.97 -4.00 10.89
C SER A 31 -14.05 -4.13 9.82
N GLN A 32 -13.64 -4.17 8.55
CA GLN A 32 -14.56 -4.49 7.46
C GLN A 32 -15.15 -5.90 7.64
N PRO A 33 -16.35 -6.16 7.13
CA PRO A 33 -16.90 -7.51 7.12
C PRO A 33 -15.99 -8.52 6.45
N ASP A 34 -16.01 -9.75 6.96
CA ASP A 34 -15.27 -10.86 6.38
C ASP A 34 -15.69 -11.10 4.92
N LYS A 35 -14.73 -11.45 4.08
CA LYS A 35 -14.98 -11.70 2.66
C LYS A 35 -14.78 -13.16 2.34
N ALA A 36 -15.62 -13.67 1.44
CA ALA A 36 -15.41 -14.97 0.84
C ALA A 36 -14.14 -14.98 -0.02
N VAL A 37 -13.22 -15.89 0.25
CA VAL A 37 -11.95 -15.99 -0.48
C VAL A 37 -11.85 -17.34 -1.20
N GLY A 38 -11.32 -17.28 -2.44
CA GLY A 38 -11.04 -18.45 -3.24
C GLY A 38 -12.27 -19.14 -3.82
N ARG A 39 -12.05 -20.30 -4.46
CA ARG A 39 -13.11 -21.09 -5.11
C ARG A 39 -14.07 -21.74 -4.10
N SER A 40 -13.63 -22.00 -2.89
CA SER A 40 -14.43 -22.57 -1.82
C SER A 40 -15.44 -21.60 -1.19
N LYS A 41 -15.33 -20.29 -1.47
CA LYS A 41 -16.13 -19.24 -0.82
C LYS A 41 -16.08 -19.29 0.72
N ALA A 42 -15.04 -19.88 1.30
CA ALA A 42 -14.84 -19.85 2.74
C ALA A 42 -14.65 -18.40 3.22
N LEU A 43 -15.35 -18.01 4.28
CA LEU A 43 -15.18 -16.71 4.92
C LEU A 43 -13.79 -16.67 5.55
N LYS A 44 -13.00 -15.69 5.15
CA LYS A 44 -11.70 -15.43 5.78
C LYS A 44 -11.82 -14.17 6.63
N TYR A 45 -11.36 -14.28 7.87
CA TYR A 45 -11.24 -13.13 8.75
C TYR A 45 -10.32 -12.07 8.14
N THR A 46 -10.60 -10.82 8.45
CA THR A 46 -9.63 -9.75 8.14
C THR A 46 -8.40 -9.92 9.02
N PRO A 47 -7.18 -9.54 8.57
CA PRO A 47 -5.97 -9.66 9.39
C PRO A 47 -6.08 -8.98 10.76
N VAL A 48 -6.69 -7.79 10.81
CA VAL A 48 -6.92 -7.07 12.06
C VAL A 48 -7.88 -7.83 12.98
N LYS A 49 -8.93 -8.48 12.44
CA LYS A 49 -9.82 -9.34 13.22
C LYS A 49 -9.09 -10.57 13.77
N GLU A 50 -8.26 -11.22 12.95
CA GLU A 50 -7.47 -12.38 13.40
C GLU A 50 -6.61 -11.99 14.60
N CYS A 51 -5.92 -10.84 14.54
CA CYS A 51 -5.12 -10.30 15.63
C CYS A 51 -5.97 -10.00 16.87
N ALA A 52 -7.09 -9.30 16.72
CA ALA A 52 -7.98 -8.94 17.83
C ALA A 52 -8.52 -10.20 18.57
N VAL A 53 -8.95 -11.20 17.82
CA VAL A 53 -9.43 -12.49 18.39
C VAL A 53 -8.32 -13.21 19.15
N ALA A 54 -7.09 -13.20 18.63
CA ALA A 54 -5.93 -13.81 19.32
C ALA A 54 -5.62 -13.13 20.67
N HIS A 55 -5.94 -11.82 20.81
CA HIS A 55 -5.81 -11.06 22.05
C HIS A 55 -7.08 -11.05 22.92
N GLY A 56 -8.14 -11.76 22.52
CA GLY A 56 -9.41 -11.78 23.25
C GLY A 56 -10.17 -10.46 23.20
N ILE A 57 -9.92 -9.61 22.22
CA ILE A 57 -10.55 -8.31 22.05
C ILE A 57 -11.83 -8.47 21.21
N GLU A 58 -12.89 -7.80 21.64
CA GLU A 58 -14.17 -7.77 20.90
C GLU A 58 -14.01 -7.13 19.53
N VAL A 59 -14.67 -7.72 18.52
CA VAL A 59 -14.62 -7.25 17.14
C VAL A 59 -16.00 -6.87 16.62
N TYR A 60 -16.13 -5.65 16.13
CA TYR A 60 -17.33 -5.15 15.46
C TYR A 60 -17.08 -4.97 13.96
N GLN A 61 -17.97 -5.52 13.13
CA GLN A 61 -17.84 -5.50 11.67
C GLN A 61 -19.09 -4.91 11.00
N PRO A 62 -19.32 -3.59 11.12
CA PRO A 62 -20.50 -2.95 10.55
C PRO A 62 -20.42 -2.89 9.02
N ALA A 63 -21.52 -3.17 8.36
CA ALA A 63 -21.63 -2.96 6.91
C ALA A 63 -21.48 -1.46 6.55
N LYS A 64 -21.97 -0.57 7.43
CA LYS A 64 -21.87 0.89 7.29
C LYS A 64 -21.58 1.53 8.65
N ILE A 65 -20.35 1.99 8.84
CA ILE A 65 -19.94 2.64 10.10
C ILE A 65 -20.72 3.93 10.39
N ARG A 66 -21.22 4.60 9.35
CA ARG A 66 -22.02 5.83 9.46
C ARG A 66 -23.49 5.61 9.87
N ALA A 67 -23.94 4.37 9.98
CA ALA A 67 -25.28 4.08 10.45
C ALA A 67 -25.44 4.48 11.92
N GLU A 68 -26.61 5.02 12.30
CA GLU A 68 -26.89 5.48 13.66
C GLU A 68 -26.67 4.38 14.70
N GLU A 69 -27.08 3.16 14.40
CA GLU A 69 -26.83 1.97 15.21
C GLU A 69 -25.34 1.73 15.50
N SER A 70 -24.48 1.97 14.50
CA SER A 70 -23.03 1.84 14.67
C SER A 70 -22.45 2.93 15.55
N VAL A 71 -22.94 4.17 15.39
CA VAL A 71 -22.53 5.30 16.24
C VAL A 71 -22.88 5.04 17.69
N GLU A 72 -24.12 4.60 17.96
CA GLU A 72 -24.58 4.30 19.33
C GLU A 72 -23.85 3.07 19.91
N TYR A 73 -23.54 2.08 19.09
CA TYR A 73 -22.75 0.94 19.52
C TYR A 73 -21.34 1.34 19.98
N LEU A 74 -20.66 2.19 19.21
CA LEU A 74 -19.32 2.68 19.59
C LEU A 74 -19.34 3.52 20.86
N ARG A 75 -20.37 4.32 21.06
CA ARG A 75 -20.53 5.23 22.21
C ARG A 75 -20.48 4.48 23.56
N GLN A 76 -20.94 3.23 23.58
CA GLN A 76 -21.01 2.43 24.82
C GLN A 76 -19.64 2.09 25.40
N TYR A 77 -18.57 2.13 24.57
CA TYR A 77 -17.21 1.77 24.99
C TYR A 77 -16.49 2.90 25.73
N ASN A 78 -17.00 4.12 25.69
CA ASN A 78 -16.38 5.28 26.36
C ASN A 78 -14.88 5.37 26.10
N ALA A 79 -14.48 5.28 24.81
CA ALA A 79 -13.08 5.37 24.42
C ALA A 79 -12.53 6.78 24.61
N ASP A 80 -11.28 6.87 25.06
CA ASP A 80 -10.56 8.14 25.14
C ASP A 80 -10.13 8.63 23.76
N ILE A 81 -9.78 7.69 22.87
CA ILE A 81 -9.25 7.93 21.52
C ILE A 81 -9.71 6.83 20.57
N ILE A 82 -9.86 7.17 19.30
CA ILE A 82 -10.04 6.21 18.22
C ILE A 82 -8.81 6.26 17.32
N ILE A 83 -8.12 5.13 17.13
CA ILE A 83 -7.03 5.01 16.17
C ILE A 83 -7.55 4.37 14.90
N VAL A 84 -7.26 4.99 13.77
CA VAL A 84 -7.72 4.54 12.45
C VAL A 84 -6.52 4.26 11.56
N GLU A 85 -6.48 3.09 10.94
CA GLU A 85 -5.46 2.75 9.97
C GLU A 85 -6.02 1.83 8.89
N ALA A 86 -6.05 2.30 7.66
CA ALA A 86 -6.54 1.53 6.51
C ALA A 86 -7.92 0.86 6.75
N PHE A 87 -8.83 1.54 7.41
CA PHE A 87 -10.16 1.00 7.75
C PHE A 87 -11.06 0.80 6.52
N GLY A 88 -11.02 1.75 5.58
CA GLY A 88 -11.70 1.64 4.29
C GLY A 88 -13.17 2.08 4.27
N GLN A 89 -13.66 2.77 5.31
CA GLN A 89 -14.94 3.49 5.30
C GLN A 89 -14.75 4.94 5.75
N ILE A 90 -15.61 5.83 5.28
CA ILE A 90 -15.65 7.22 5.72
C ILE A 90 -16.27 7.27 7.11
N ILE A 91 -15.56 7.90 8.04
CA ILE A 91 -15.98 8.04 9.44
C ILE A 91 -16.81 9.34 9.58
N PRO A 92 -18.06 9.26 10.05
CA PRO A 92 -18.91 10.43 10.17
C PRO A 92 -18.50 11.32 11.36
N LYS A 93 -18.88 12.60 11.30
CA LYS A 93 -18.60 13.58 12.35
C LYS A 93 -19.00 13.13 13.74
N ALA A 94 -20.13 12.44 13.85
CA ALA A 94 -20.61 11.91 15.12
C ALA A 94 -19.64 10.92 15.80
N ILE A 95 -18.80 10.22 15.02
CA ILE A 95 -17.74 9.36 15.54
C ILE A 95 -16.43 10.15 15.71
N LEU A 96 -16.11 11.07 14.79
CA LEU A 96 -14.91 11.91 14.89
C LEU A 96 -14.86 12.72 16.19
N ASP A 97 -16.01 13.24 16.62
CA ASP A 97 -16.16 14.08 17.81
C ASP A 97 -16.47 13.26 19.09
N MET A 98 -16.64 11.93 18.99
CA MET A 98 -17.08 11.10 20.08
C MET A 98 -16.04 10.96 21.20
N PRO A 99 -14.75 10.61 20.92
CA PRO A 99 -13.77 10.42 21.97
C PRO A 99 -13.14 11.75 22.39
N ARG A 100 -12.72 11.82 23.66
CA ARG A 100 -12.10 13.00 24.24
C ARG A 100 -10.93 13.54 23.43
N PHE A 101 -10.08 12.65 22.91
CA PHE A 101 -8.90 13.00 22.14
C PHE A 101 -9.12 12.92 20.61
N GLY A 102 -10.37 12.70 20.18
CA GLY A 102 -10.72 12.61 18.76
C GLY A 102 -10.26 11.30 18.11
N CYS A 103 -10.28 11.32 16.78
CA CYS A 103 -9.81 10.21 15.96
C CYS A 103 -8.44 10.55 15.37
N VAL A 104 -7.50 9.63 15.45
CA VAL A 104 -6.15 9.78 14.88
C VAL A 104 -5.97 8.73 13.79
N ASN A 105 -5.58 9.18 12.60
CA ASN A 105 -5.25 8.30 11.49
C ASN A 105 -3.74 8.13 11.36
N VAL A 106 -3.29 6.91 11.07
CA VAL A 106 -1.93 6.59 10.68
C VAL A 106 -1.91 6.48 9.16
N HIS A 107 -1.34 7.50 8.50
CA HIS A 107 -1.33 7.62 7.05
C HIS A 107 0.05 7.37 6.47
N ALA A 108 0.14 6.47 5.49
CA ALA A 108 1.42 6.01 4.93
C ALA A 108 2.01 6.96 3.88
N SER A 109 2.06 8.27 4.19
CA SER A 109 2.78 9.28 3.42
C SER A 109 3.23 10.44 4.30
N LEU A 110 4.07 11.29 3.75
CA LEU A 110 4.41 12.60 4.34
C LEU A 110 3.37 13.64 3.90
N LEU A 111 2.24 13.70 4.62
CA LEU A 111 1.20 14.70 4.33
C LEU A 111 1.77 16.12 4.30
N PRO A 112 1.25 17.00 3.42
CA PRO A 112 0.03 16.88 2.62
C PRO A 112 0.20 16.15 1.29
N LYS A 113 1.36 15.54 0.99
CA LYS A 113 1.53 14.72 -0.21
C LYS A 113 0.80 13.38 -0.10
N TYR A 114 0.24 12.93 -1.22
CA TYR A 114 -0.41 11.60 -1.33
C TYR A 114 -1.60 11.41 -0.39
N ARG A 115 -2.48 12.41 -0.27
CA ARG A 115 -3.81 12.21 0.32
C ARG A 115 -4.58 11.16 -0.48
N GLY A 116 -5.35 10.31 0.17
CA GLY A 116 -6.18 9.30 -0.47
C GLY A 116 -5.59 7.89 -0.44
N ALA A 117 -5.83 7.11 -1.50
CA ALA A 117 -5.56 5.68 -1.49
C ALA A 117 -4.15 5.33 -2.02
N ALA A 118 -3.58 4.25 -1.49
CA ALA A 118 -2.35 3.62 -2.00
C ALA A 118 -1.09 4.53 -2.04
N PRO A 119 -0.84 5.42 -1.07
CA PRO A 119 0.31 6.32 -1.07
C PRO A 119 1.64 5.57 -1.20
N ILE A 120 1.74 4.36 -0.67
CA ILE A 120 2.92 3.50 -0.69
C ILE A 120 3.34 3.18 -2.12
N GLN A 121 2.41 2.64 -2.92
CA GLN A 121 2.68 2.29 -4.31
C GLN A 121 3.00 3.54 -5.15
N TRP A 122 2.27 4.62 -4.91
CA TRP A 122 2.49 5.86 -5.64
C TRP A 122 3.85 6.50 -5.35
N ALA A 123 4.39 6.39 -4.15
CA ALA A 123 5.74 6.84 -3.83
C ALA A 123 6.79 6.13 -4.70
N VAL A 124 6.68 4.78 -4.86
CA VAL A 124 7.58 4.01 -5.73
C VAL A 124 7.36 4.31 -7.20
N LEU A 125 6.10 4.38 -7.65
CA LEU A 125 5.74 4.69 -9.04
C LEU A 125 6.26 6.05 -9.50
N ASN A 126 6.23 7.05 -8.60
CA ASN A 126 6.73 8.39 -8.89
C ASN A 126 8.26 8.51 -8.75
N GLY A 127 8.92 7.52 -8.16
CA GLY A 127 10.37 7.52 -7.97
C GLY A 127 10.84 8.43 -6.83
N ASP A 128 10.01 8.57 -5.80
CA ASP A 128 10.39 9.32 -4.61
C ASP A 128 11.57 8.62 -3.92
N GLN A 129 12.54 9.39 -3.47
CA GLN A 129 13.69 8.90 -2.70
C GLN A 129 13.38 8.84 -1.20
N VAL A 130 12.40 9.61 -0.76
CA VAL A 130 11.96 9.70 0.63
C VAL A 130 10.44 9.72 0.66
N THR A 131 9.87 8.90 1.49
CA THR A 131 8.46 8.91 1.88
C THR A 131 8.37 8.83 3.40
N GLY A 132 7.25 8.42 3.96
CA GLY A 132 7.14 8.26 5.41
C GLY A 132 5.73 7.99 5.88
N VAL A 133 5.53 8.20 7.16
CA VAL A 133 4.23 8.08 7.81
C VAL A 133 3.90 9.38 8.52
N THR A 134 2.65 9.78 8.47
CA THR A 134 2.10 10.91 9.22
C THR A 134 0.96 10.42 10.11
N THR A 135 1.00 10.73 11.39
CA THR A 135 -0.19 10.66 12.25
C THR A 135 -0.90 11.99 12.20
N MET A 136 -2.23 11.97 11.99
CA MET A 136 -3.03 13.18 11.91
C MET A 136 -4.33 13.03 12.68
N ARG A 137 -4.84 14.14 13.26
CA ARG A 137 -6.18 14.23 13.77
C ARG A 137 -7.15 14.28 12.61
N MET A 138 -8.10 13.37 12.59
CA MET A 138 -9.06 13.28 11.49
C MET A 138 -10.10 14.41 11.55
N ASP A 139 -10.48 14.88 10.39
CA ASP A 139 -11.61 15.76 10.14
C ASP A 139 -12.59 15.12 9.13
N GLU A 140 -13.55 15.87 8.63
CA GLU A 140 -14.54 15.37 7.65
C GLU A 140 -13.97 15.27 6.23
N GLY A 141 -12.75 15.80 5.96
CA GLY A 141 -12.10 15.75 4.67
C GLY A 141 -11.34 14.45 4.45
N LEU A 142 -10.87 14.26 3.22
CA LEU A 142 -10.03 13.12 2.87
C LEU A 142 -8.56 13.43 3.20
N ASP A 143 -8.08 12.92 4.33
CA ASP A 143 -6.71 13.09 4.81
C ASP A 143 -6.28 14.58 4.95
N THR A 144 -7.21 15.45 5.35
CA THR A 144 -7.02 16.91 5.44
C THR A 144 -6.74 17.41 6.84
N GLY A 145 -6.94 16.58 7.85
CA GLY A 145 -6.82 16.96 9.24
C GLY A 145 -5.41 17.37 9.68
N ASP A 146 -5.31 17.98 10.85
CA ASP A 146 -4.04 18.48 11.38
C ASP A 146 -3.04 17.35 11.62
N MET A 147 -1.82 17.54 11.12
CA MET A 147 -0.72 16.61 11.34
C MET A 147 -0.21 16.73 12.77
N ILE A 148 0.08 15.57 13.40
CA ILE A 148 0.59 15.51 14.78
C ILE A 148 2.07 15.17 14.76
N MET A 149 2.44 14.07 14.09
CA MET A 149 3.84 13.65 13.95
C MET A 149 4.09 13.11 12.55
N LYS A 150 5.36 13.19 12.13
CA LYS A 150 5.85 12.58 10.88
C LYS A 150 7.12 11.81 11.14
N GLN A 151 7.31 10.73 10.41
CA GLN A 151 8.56 9.98 10.34
C GLN A 151 8.92 9.72 8.89
N GLU A 152 10.07 10.22 8.48
CA GLU A 152 10.63 9.95 7.14
C GLU A 152 11.19 8.54 7.06
N VAL A 153 11.07 7.95 5.86
CA VAL A 153 11.60 6.64 5.48
C VAL A 153 12.24 6.76 4.10
N ILE A 154 13.48 6.29 3.98
CA ILE A 154 14.20 6.24 2.71
C ILE A 154 13.60 5.14 1.84
N VAL A 155 13.37 5.46 0.57
CA VAL A 155 12.97 4.50 -0.45
C VAL A 155 14.23 4.06 -1.18
N ASP A 156 14.64 2.81 -0.99
CA ASP A 156 15.84 2.26 -1.61
C ASP A 156 15.67 2.10 -3.13
N GLU A 157 16.78 2.04 -3.87
CA GLU A 157 16.74 1.95 -5.35
C GLU A 157 16.01 0.71 -5.87
N ASP A 158 16.04 -0.38 -5.12
CA ASP A 158 15.36 -1.64 -5.44
C ASP A 158 14.06 -1.86 -4.64
N GLU A 159 13.61 -0.82 -3.91
CA GLU A 159 12.39 -0.87 -3.11
C GLU A 159 11.17 -1.22 -3.96
N THR A 160 10.41 -2.20 -3.51
CA THR A 160 9.12 -2.55 -4.11
C THR A 160 7.95 -1.96 -3.32
N GLY A 161 6.75 -1.93 -3.92
CA GLY A 161 5.55 -1.57 -3.18
C GLY A 161 5.34 -2.48 -1.96
N GLY A 162 5.72 -3.76 -2.04
CA GLY A 162 5.62 -4.71 -0.94
C GLY A 162 6.64 -4.48 0.17
N SER A 163 7.93 -4.31 -0.17
CA SER A 163 8.95 -4.08 0.86
C SER A 163 8.78 -2.72 1.54
N LEU A 164 8.36 -1.68 0.80
CA LEU A 164 8.03 -0.38 1.37
C LEU A 164 6.81 -0.44 2.28
N PHE A 165 5.82 -1.26 1.94
CA PHE A 165 4.67 -1.53 2.80
C PHE A 165 5.11 -2.06 4.17
N ASP A 166 6.01 -3.02 4.22
CA ASP A 166 6.51 -3.59 5.47
C ASP A 166 7.25 -2.53 6.30
N LYS A 167 8.14 -1.74 5.68
CA LYS A 167 8.86 -0.64 6.35
C LYS A 167 7.92 0.42 6.93
N LEU A 168 6.90 0.82 6.15
CA LEU A 168 5.97 1.86 6.59
C LEU A 168 4.99 1.36 7.64
N SER A 169 4.58 0.09 7.60
CA SER A 169 3.76 -0.52 8.63
C SER A 169 4.49 -0.54 9.98
N GLU A 170 5.75 -0.97 10.01
CA GLU A 170 6.56 -0.95 11.24
C GLU A 170 6.79 0.48 11.77
N THR A 171 7.08 1.41 10.86
CA THR A 171 7.30 2.83 11.20
C THR A 171 6.02 3.47 11.74
N GLY A 172 4.87 3.20 11.11
CA GLY A 172 3.57 3.72 11.50
C GLY A 172 3.15 3.23 12.88
N ALA A 173 3.36 1.94 13.15
CA ALA A 173 3.06 1.34 14.44
C ALA A 173 3.79 2.04 15.60
N LYS A 174 5.10 2.23 15.45
CA LYS A 174 5.94 2.93 16.43
C LYS A 174 5.57 4.41 16.57
N LEU A 175 5.27 5.08 15.45
CA LEU A 175 4.90 6.48 15.43
C LEU A 175 3.53 6.70 16.09
N CYS A 176 2.58 5.78 15.90
CA CYS A 176 1.27 5.81 16.53
C CYS A 176 1.37 5.84 18.05
N VAL A 177 2.13 4.94 18.65
CA VAL A 177 2.32 4.87 20.12
C VAL A 177 2.93 6.18 20.64
N LYS A 178 3.99 6.70 19.99
CA LYS A 178 4.59 8.00 20.37
C LYS A 178 3.58 9.15 20.27
N THR A 179 2.73 9.13 19.24
CA THR A 179 1.67 10.12 19.07
C THR A 179 0.64 10.03 20.19
N MET A 180 0.23 8.82 20.56
CA MET A 180 -0.71 8.59 21.66
C MET A 180 -0.12 9.07 23.00
N GLU A 181 1.14 8.80 23.27
CA GLU A 181 1.85 9.30 24.47
C GLU A 181 1.86 10.82 24.52
N ALA A 182 2.18 11.48 23.40
CA ALA A 182 2.18 12.95 23.33
C ALA A 182 0.79 13.54 23.54
N ILE A 183 -0.25 12.92 23.02
CA ILE A 183 -1.65 13.33 23.21
C ILE A 183 -2.04 13.18 24.69
N GLU A 184 -1.75 12.03 25.29
CA GLU A 184 -2.08 11.75 26.69
C GLU A 184 -1.39 12.72 27.66
N ASN A 185 -0.13 13.06 27.38
CA ASN A 185 0.66 13.99 28.18
C ASN A 185 0.38 15.47 27.88
N GLY A 186 -0.48 15.77 26.90
CA GLY A 186 -0.80 17.15 26.50
C GLY A 186 0.34 17.88 25.78
N THR A 187 1.31 17.16 25.23
CA THR A 187 2.47 17.72 24.50
C THR A 187 2.34 17.62 22.98
N ALA A 188 1.26 17.02 22.49
CA ALA A 188 1.00 16.92 21.05
C ALA A 188 0.81 18.29 20.41
N VAL A 189 1.48 18.52 19.28
CA VAL A 189 1.36 19.75 18.47
C VAL A 189 0.56 19.40 17.22
N TYR A 190 -0.50 20.15 16.98
CA TYR A 190 -1.38 19.99 15.82
C TYR A 190 -1.01 21.05 14.78
N THR A 191 -0.53 20.59 13.62
CA THR A 191 -0.06 21.47 12.53
C THR A 191 -1.02 21.36 11.36
N PRO A 192 -1.73 22.45 10.98
CA PRO A 192 -2.57 22.45 9.79
C PRO A 192 -1.77 22.11 8.53
N GLN A 193 -2.42 21.41 7.61
CA GLN A 193 -1.81 21.10 6.32
C GLN A 193 -1.91 22.31 5.36
N ASP A 194 -0.86 22.53 4.56
CA ASP A 194 -0.90 23.50 3.46
C ASP A 194 -1.50 22.82 2.21
N ASP A 195 -2.72 23.20 1.86
CA ASP A 195 -3.45 22.64 0.72
C ASP A 195 -2.77 22.94 -0.63
N ALA A 196 -1.95 23.99 -0.72
CA ALA A 196 -1.19 24.29 -1.93
C ALA A 196 -0.09 23.26 -2.23
N LEU A 197 0.34 22.51 -1.21
CA LEU A 197 1.33 21.44 -1.31
C LEU A 197 0.70 20.06 -1.42
N ALA A 198 -0.63 19.97 -1.34
CA ALA A 198 -1.34 18.68 -1.32
C ALA A 198 -1.31 18.02 -2.70
N THR A 199 -1.05 16.71 -2.69
CA THR A 199 -1.24 15.83 -3.85
C THR A 199 -2.20 14.71 -3.49
N HIS A 200 -2.92 14.20 -4.50
CA HIS A 200 -3.95 13.18 -4.29
C HIS A 200 -3.62 11.91 -5.08
N THR A 201 -3.91 10.78 -4.49
CA THR A 201 -3.67 9.47 -5.09
C THR A 201 -4.93 8.61 -5.12
N GLY A 202 -5.08 7.89 -6.22
CA GLY A 202 -6.18 6.96 -6.44
C GLY A 202 -5.83 5.52 -6.05
N LYS A 203 -6.85 4.68 -6.00
CA LYS A 203 -6.68 3.24 -5.79
C LYS A 203 -5.89 2.63 -6.95
N ILE A 204 -4.98 1.72 -6.64
CA ILE A 204 -4.32 0.89 -7.65
C ILE A 204 -5.36 -0.04 -8.27
N GLN A 205 -5.39 -0.08 -9.60
CA GLN A 205 -6.26 -0.94 -10.39
C GLN A 205 -5.44 -2.00 -11.12
N LYS A 206 -6.06 -3.14 -11.42
CA LYS A 206 -5.37 -4.25 -12.06
C LYS A 206 -4.80 -3.87 -13.43
N GLU A 207 -5.52 -3.06 -14.17
CA GLU A 207 -5.19 -2.60 -15.53
C GLU A 207 -3.94 -1.71 -15.57
N MET A 208 -3.61 -1.06 -14.45
CA MET A 208 -2.37 -0.27 -14.32
C MET A 208 -1.11 -1.11 -14.49
N GLY A 209 -1.20 -2.42 -14.26
CA GLY A 209 -0.09 -3.35 -14.47
C GLY A 209 0.23 -3.63 -15.95
N SER A 210 -0.64 -3.26 -16.91
CA SER A 210 -0.39 -3.45 -18.33
C SER A 210 0.72 -2.52 -18.82
N ILE A 211 1.88 -3.09 -19.14
CA ILE A 211 3.08 -2.33 -19.54
C ILE A 211 2.83 -1.61 -20.88
N ASP A 212 3.04 -0.31 -20.87
CA ASP A 212 3.15 0.52 -22.06
C ASP A 212 4.63 0.69 -22.41
N TRP A 213 5.11 -0.11 -23.36
CA TRP A 213 6.50 -0.09 -23.78
C TRP A 213 6.94 1.23 -24.41
N SER A 214 6.02 2.12 -24.79
CA SER A 214 6.36 3.46 -25.32
C SER A 214 6.84 4.43 -24.24
N LYS A 215 6.73 4.08 -22.98
CA LYS A 215 7.25 4.87 -21.86
C LYS A 215 8.75 4.70 -21.70
N ASP A 216 9.38 5.59 -20.92
CA ASP A 216 10.80 5.52 -20.60
C ASP A 216 11.12 4.28 -19.76
N ALA A 217 12.34 3.79 -19.87
CA ALA A 217 12.79 2.59 -19.16
C ALA A 217 12.64 2.72 -17.64
N GLU A 218 12.95 3.88 -17.07
CA GLU A 218 12.79 4.17 -15.64
C GLU A 218 11.35 4.17 -15.20
N VAL A 219 10.44 4.65 -16.04
CA VAL A 219 8.99 4.65 -15.73
C VAL A 219 8.46 3.22 -15.67
N ILE A 220 8.89 2.36 -16.63
CA ILE A 220 8.48 0.96 -16.64
C ILE A 220 9.15 0.18 -15.49
N GLU A 221 10.41 0.47 -15.20
CA GLU A 221 11.12 -0.15 -14.07
C GLU A 221 10.41 0.16 -12.75
N ARG A 222 10.06 1.43 -12.50
CA ARG A 222 9.27 1.84 -11.32
C ARG A 222 7.87 1.22 -11.31
N LEU A 223 7.24 1.04 -12.48
CA LEU A 223 5.97 0.31 -12.56
C LEU A 223 6.12 -1.14 -12.09
N VAL A 224 7.19 -1.81 -12.50
CA VAL A 224 7.49 -3.19 -12.08
C VAL A 224 7.66 -3.26 -10.57
N ARG A 225 8.43 -2.37 -9.97
CA ARG A 225 8.65 -2.32 -8.51
C ARG A 225 7.41 -1.87 -7.75
N GLY A 226 6.81 -0.76 -8.14
CA GLY A 226 5.69 -0.14 -7.42
C GLY A 226 4.43 -1.02 -7.37
N LEU A 227 4.22 -1.84 -8.39
CA LEU A 227 3.09 -2.77 -8.44
C LEU A 227 3.43 -4.20 -7.98
N ASN A 228 4.61 -4.45 -7.47
CA ASN A 228 5.00 -5.73 -6.87
C ASN A 228 4.67 -5.71 -5.35
N PRO A 229 3.90 -6.67 -4.81
CA PRO A 229 3.42 -7.91 -5.45
C PRO A 229 2.07 -7.82 -6.18
N TRP A 230 1.31 -6.76 -5.99
CA TRP A 230 -0.01 -6.64 -6.60
C TRP A 230 -0.23 -5.23 -7.20
N PRO A 231 -0.83 -5.13 -8.39
CA PRO A 231 -1.34 -6.21 -9.27
C PRO A 231 -0.25 -6.93 -10.07
N SER A 232 1.00 -6.52 -9.94
CA SER A 232 2.17 -6.87 -10.75
C SER A 232 2.13 -6.26 -12.16
N ALA A 233 3.30 -5.91 -12.69
CA ALA A 233 3.44 -5.47 -14.07
C ALA A 233 3.37 -6.67 -15.02
N TYR A 234 2.72 -6.51 -16.17
CA TYR A 234 2.55 -7.59 -17.14
C TYR A 234 2.51 -7.09 -18.58
N THR A 235 2.84 -7.97 -19.49
CA THR A 235 2.84 -7.77 -20.94
C THR A 235 2.39 -9.08 -21.63
N ARG A 236 2.33 -9.10 -22.94
CA ARG A 236 2.10 -10.33 -23.72
C ARG A 236 3.35 -10.70 -24.53
N ILE A 237 3.68 -11.97 -24.45
CA ILE A 237 4.65 -12.62 -25.34
C ILE A 237 3.89 -13.67 -26.14
N ASP A 238 3.93 -13.60 -27.46
CA ASP A 238 3.03 -14.34 -28.33
C ASP A 238 1.56 -14.14 -27.86
N ASP A 239 0.83 -15.21 -27.57
CA ASP A 239 -0.54 -15.14 -27.05
C ASP A 239 -0.66 -15.35 -25.53
N LYS A 240 0.48 -15.38 -24.82
CA LYS A 240 0.52 -15.65 -23.38
C LYS A 240 0.78 -14.39 -22.57
N ASN A 241 0.21 -14.34 -21.37
CA ASN A 241 0.52 -13.31 -20.41
C ASN A 241 1.91 -13.58 -19.78
N LEU A 242 2.76 -12.55 -19.74
CA LEU A 242 4.06 -12.57 -19.10
C LEU A 242 4.09 -11.48 -18.02
N LYS A 243 4.10 -11.88 -16.75
CA LYS A 243 4.36 -10.95 -15.64
C LYS A 243 5.84 -10.68 -15.52
N ILE A 244 6.18 -9.43 -15.21
CA ILE A 244 7.55 -9.01 -14.95
C ILE A 244 7.64 -8.63 -13.47
N TRP A 245 8.50 -9.33 -12.74
CA TRP A 245 8.68 -9.18 -11.31
C TRP A 245 9.91 -8.35 -10.94
N ARG A 246 10.92 -8.38 -11.80
CA ARG A 246 12.14 -7.58 -11.65
C ARG A 246 12.71 -7.24 -13.01
N ALA A 247 13.07 -6.00 -13.18
CA ALA A 247 13.74 -5.47 -14.37
C ALA A 247 14.83 -4.49 -13.95
N LYS A 248 15.73 -4.16 -14.86
CA LYS A 248 16.80 -3.18 -14.65
C LYS A 248 16.99 -2.35 -15.90
N VAL A 249 17.12 -1.05 -15.73
CA VAL A 249 17.56 -0.16 -16.82
C VAL A 249 19.02 -0.40 -17.10
N ILE A 250 19.38 -0.72 -18.36
CA ILE A 250 20.75 -1.03 -18.75
C ILE A 250 21.32 -0.05 -19.77
N SER A 251 20.50 0.72 -20.44
CA SER A 251 20.90 1.73 -21.41
C SER A 251 19.79 2.75 -21.61
N HIS A 252 20.16 3.96 -22.03
CA HIS A 252 19.24 5.03 -22.46
C HIS A 252 19.19 5.17 -23.99
N GLU A 253 19.77 4.22 -24.73
CA GLU A 253 19.77 4.25 -26.17
C GLU A 253 18.45 3.74 -26.77
N VAL A 254 18.10 4.27 -27.92
CA VAL A 254 16.96 3.82 -28.72
C VAL A 254 17.51 3.13 -29.97
N LYS A 255 17.35 1.81 -30.03
CA LYS A 255 17.90 0.94 -31.10
C LYS A 255 16.82 0.33 -32.00
N ALA A 256 15.58 0.28 -31.49
CA ALA A 256 14.45 -0.33 -32.18
C ALA A 256 13.13 0.31 -31.73
N ALA A 257 12.02 -0.14 -32.28
CA ALA A 257 10.69 0.27 -31.82
C ALA A 257 10.38 -0.27 -30.40
N PRO A 258 9.60 0.47 -29.60
CA PRO A 258 9.23 0.03 -28.25
C PRO A 258 8.58 -1.36 -28.21
N GLY A 259 8.98 -2.17 -27.23
CA GLY A 259 8.55 -3.57 -27.09
C GLY A 259 9.38 -4.57 -27.87
N CYS A 260 10.29 -4.12 -28.76
CA CYS A 260 11.17 -5.00 -29.49
C CYS A 260 12.15 -5.71 -28.56
N ILE A 261 12.28 -7.02 -28.69
CA ILE A 261 13.28 -7.84 -28.01
C ILE A 261 14.61 -7.67 -28.74
N LEU A 262 15.55 -7.00 -28.09
CA LEU A 262 16.83 -6.63 -28.69
C LEU A 262 17.87 -7.73 -28.60
N LYS A 263 17.85 -8.48 -27.48
CA LYS A 263 18.86 -9.48 -27.18
C LYS A 263 18.26 -10.65 -26.41
N VAL A 264 18.62 -11.84 -26.83
CA VAL A 264 18.28 -13.09 -26.13
C VAL A 264 19.54 -13.93 -26.04
N THR A 265 20.03 -14.18 -24.85
CA THR A 265 21.10 -15.14 -24.60
C THR A 265 20.61 -16.27 -23.70
N LYS A 266 21.47 -17.11 -23.18
CA LYS A 266 21.04 -18.14 -22.20
C LYS A 266 20.49 -17.57 -20.90
N ASP A 267 20.83 -16.32 -20.56
CA ASP A 267 20.56 -15.68 -19.27
C ASP A 267 20.10 -14.21 -19.38
N GLU A 268 20.03 -13.64 -20.58
CA GLU A 268 19.65 -12.25 -20.80
C GLU A 268 18.43 -12.14 -21.73
N LEU A 269 17.52 -11.25 -21.38
CA LEU A 269 16.38 -10.84 -22.19
C LEU A 269 16.26 -9.32 -22.11
N GLU A 270 16.66 -8.63 -23.19
CA GLU A 270 16.66 -7.17 -23.27
C GLU A 270 15.52 -6.69 -24.17
N VAL A 271 14.82 -5.66 -23.72
CA VAL A 271 13.65 -5.12 -24.41
C VAL A 271 13.79 -3.61 -24.58
N GLN A 272 13.53 -3.13 -25.79
CA GLN A 272 13.46 -1.71 -26.11
C GLN A 272 12.24 -1.07 -25.49
N THR A 273 12.42 0.09 -24.86
CA THR A 273 11.36 0.96 -24.37
C THR A 273 11.26 2.22 -25.23
N GLY A 274 10.37 3.15 -24.91
CA GLY A 274 10.28 4.42 -25.62
C GLY A 274 11.56 5.24 -25.55
N ASN A 275 12.25 5.16 -24.40
CA ASN A 275 13.57 5.75 -24.19
C ASN A 275 14.36 4.83 -23.24
N GLY A 276 15.38 4.14 -23.77
CA GLY A 276 16.22 3.22 -23.05
C GLY A 276 15.85 1.74 -23.22
N VAL A 277 16.61 0.88 -22.58
CA VAL A 277 16.52 -0.58 -22.65
C VAL A 277 16.39 -1.18 -21.26
N LEU A 278 15.46 -2.12 -21.12
CA LEU A 278 15.26 -2.90 -19.91
C LEU A 278 15.79 -4.32 -20.07
N ALA A 279 16.60 -4.78 -19.12
CA ALA A 279 16.85 -6.19 -18.90
C ALA A 279 15.76 -6.77 -18.00
N LEU A 280 15.09 -7.83 -18.44
CA LEU A 280 14.11 -8.56 -17.64
C LEU A 280 14.85 -9.61 -16.83
N LEU A 281 14.74 -9.56 -15.49
CA LEU A 281 15.52 -10.39 -14.58
C LEU A 281 14.70 -11.51 -13.97
N GLU A 282 13.44 -11.24 -13.65
CA GLU A 282 12.53 -12.19 -13.02
C GLU A 282 11.13 -12.06 -13.62
N VAL A 283 10.59 -13.18 -14.05
CA VAL A 283 9.37 -13.22 -14.86
C VAL A 283 8.45 -14.35 -14.44
N GLN A 284 7.21 -14.32 -14.93
CA GLN A 284 6.26 -15.41 -14.76
C GLN A 284 5.40 -15.55 -16.01
N LEU A 285 5.66 -16.59 -16.78
CA LEU A 285 4.83 -16.93 -17.92
C LEU A 285 3.50 -17.54 -17.44
N GLU A 286 2.44 -17.27 -18.17
CA GLU A 286 1.10 -17.82 -17.91
C GLU A 286 1.14 -19.35 -17.70
N GLY A 287 0.51 -19.81 -16.60
CA GLY A 287 0.52 -21.22 -16.20
C GLY A 287 1.82 -21.74 -15.58
N LYS A 288 2.82 -20.89 -15.40
CA LYS A 288 4.10 -21.25 -14.76
C LYS A 288 4.27 -20.53 -13.42
N LYS A 289 5.27 -20.97 -12.64
CA LYS A 289 5.71 -20.27 -11.42
C LYS A 289 6.60 -19.08 -11.79
N ARG A 290 6.73 -18.13 -10.87
CA ARG A 290 7.73 -17.07 -10.92
C ARG A 290 9.13 -17.69 -10.97
N MET A 291 9.98 -17.17 -11.87
CA MET A 291 11.31 -17.71 -12.13
C MET A 291 12.25 -16.61 -12.68
N THR A 292 13.54 -16.87 -12.61
CA THR A 292 14.55 -16.03 -13.26
C THR A 292 14.45 -16.14 -14.79
N THR A 293 14.94 -15.14 -15.50
CA THR A 293 14.88 -15.09 -16.97
C THR A 293 15.65 -16.26 -17.60
N ASP A 294 16.83 -16.64 -17.06
CA ASP A 294 17.57 -17.80 -17.53
C ASP A 294 16.77 -19.12 -17.41
N ALA A 295 15.97 -19.25 -16.33
CA ALA A 295 15.10 -20.42 -16.17
C ALA A 295 13.97 -20.45 -17.20
N LEU A 296 13.38 -19.29 -17.53
CA LEU A 296 12.42 -19.19 -18.62
C LEU A 296 13.03 -19.59 -19.95
N LEU A 297 14.20 -19.04 -20.30
CA LEU A 297 14.85 -19.21 -21.60
C LEU A 297 15.34 -20.65 -21.85
N ARG A 298 15.56 -21.45 -20.80
CA ARG A 298 15.84 -22.90 -20.95
C ARG A 298 14.65 -23.70 -21.46
N GLY A 299 13.45 -23.22 -21.28
CA GLY A 299 12.22 -23.98 -21.61
C GLY A 299 11.21 -23.24 -22.49
N TYR A 300 11.49 -22.00 -22.86
CA TYR A 300 10.64 -21.19 -23.72
C TYR A 300 11.47 -20.44 -24.74
N GLN A 301 11.19 -20.68 -26.02
CA GLN A 301 11.92 -20.03 -27.10
C GLN A 301 11.44 -18.59 -27.27
N VAL A 302 12.35 -17.65 -27.14
CA VAL A 302 12.13 -16.23 -27.40
C VAL A 302 13.00 -15.82 -28.59
N THR A 303 12.44 -15.06 -29.52
CA THR A 303 13.12 -14.68 -30.76
C THR A 303 13.50 -13.21 -30.71
N GLU A 304 14.77 -12.88 -30.97
CA GLU A 304 15.22 -11.50 -31.18
C GLU A 304 14.47 -10.86 -32.35
N GLY A 305 14.16 -9.58 -32.24
CA GLY A 305 13.35 -8.84 -33.20
C GLY A 305 11.84 -9.06 -33.07
N SER A 306 11.39 -10.01 -32.24
CA SER A 306 9.97 -10.12 -31.90
C SER A 306 9.54 -9.05 -30.88
N PHE A 307 8.23 -8.92 -30.64
CA PHE A 307 7.70 -7.83 -29.81
C PHE A 307 6.90 -8.35 -28.62
N LEU A 308 7.18 -7.75 -27.46
CA LEU A 308 6.27 -7.76 -26.33
C LEU A 308 5.14 -6.75 -26.58
N LYS A 309 3.91 -7.15 -26.30
CA LYS A 309 2.71 -6.34 -26.62
C LYS A 309 2.02 -5.87 -25.34
N ARG A 310 1.42 -4.69 -25.40
CA ARG A 310 0.49 -4.23 -24.37
C ARG A 310 -0.71 -5.18 -24.30
N CYS A 311 -1.22 -5.41 -23.08
CA CYS A 311 -2.44 -6.20 -22.84
C CYS A 311 -3.70 -5.36 -22.91
#